data_3211e9ce7a69775a7dfa9434363e9194
#
_entry.id   3211e9ce7a69775a7dfa9434363e9194
#
_cell.length_a   1.000
_cell.length_b   1.000
_cell.length_c   1.000
_cell.angle_alpha   90.00
_cell.angle_beta   90.00
_cell.angle_gamma   90.00
#
_symmetry.space_group_name_H-M   'P 1'
#
loop_
_entity.id
_entity.type
_entity.pdbx_description
1 polymer ?
#
loop_
_entity_poly.entity_id
_entity_poly.type
_entity_poly.pdbx_seq_one_letter_code
_entity_poly.pdbx_strand_id
1 'polypeptide(L)'
;MSVQSLLPSRDSGPQVVARRLATAVSAVALAASLAACATLPASGKQASPLAADSLAASQTLAAAETQWPTDGWWKAYGDTQLNSLIDEALSRSPDLAAARARLTKAEALAGESRAALAPQIDATAQVQPVKQSYNNGFPAAFVPQGYNDSARATLNLAYDLDLWGGKRAALAAAVGEAKAAEVDSQAARLALSVAVAEAYGDLAQAHADLDAARDALRIRTETANLIEDRLASQLENKGALLRAQSGLAAAKAQVAAIEESAALTRNRIAALLGEGPDRGLTIARPDAAKLRAFGLPTDVRVALIGRRPDLAAARLRAEAASQLIKTAKANFYPNIQLSAYFGLQSLGLDAFTASGSDIGGIGPAITLPILNGGRLRSAYGAAGADYDAAVAAYDATLVKALHEVADAAVSSRALTERLAQSRNALEASRQAHDIAVLRYRGGLSTYLDVLTAEDALIADQRTVADLQTRAFRLDIALTRALGGGFQSV
;
A
#
# COMPACT_ATOMS: atom_id res chain seq x y z
N MET A 1 -50.52 70.68 46.66
CA MET A 1 -50.81 69.33 46.62
C MET A 1 -51.32 69.03 45.18
N SER A 2 -50.50 68.55 44.27
CA SER A 2 -50.90 67.95 43.02
C SER A 2 -49.70 67.21 42.47
N VAL A 3 -49.80 65.90 42.37
CA VAL A 3 -48.84 64.97 41.82
C VAL A 3 -49.02 65.00 40.29
N GLN A 4 -48.00 65.45 39.52
CA GLN A 4 -47.99 65.35 38.08
C GLN A 4 -47.11 64.19 37.63
N SER A 5 -47.74 63.25 37.03
CA SER A 5 -47.18 62.00 36.41
C SER A 5 -46.25 62.35 35.24
N LEU A 6 -44.99 61.86 35.28
CA LEU A 6 -44.02 61.82 34.17
C LEU A 6 -44.22 60.55 33.43
N LEU A 7 -44.82 60.60 32.25
CA LEU A 7 -44.80 59.56 31.21
C LEU A 7 -43.65 59.86 30.27
N PRO A 8 -42.77 58.87 29.88
CA PRO A 8 -41.78 59.12 28.87
C PRO A 8 -42.41 59.06 27.46
N SER A 9 -42.20 60.11 26.67
CA SER A 9 -42.58 60.19 25.26
C SER A 9 -41.84 59.17 24.42
N ARG A 10 -42.57 58.28 23.78
CA ARG A 10 -42.09 57.42 22.71
C ARG A 10 -42.05 58.22 21.41
N ASP A 11 -40.91 58.91 21.15
CA ASP A 11 -40.62 59.43 19.83
C ASP A 11 -39.94 58.35 18.99
N SER A 12 -40.76 57.53 18.34
CA SER A 12 -40.32 56.71 17.20
C SER A 12 -40.46 57.50 15.94
N GLY A 13 -39.54 58.47 15.71
CA GLY A 13 -39.52 59.30 14.55
C GLY A 13 -39.24 58.51 13.26
N PRO A 14 -39.74 58.93 12.10
CA PRO A 14 -39.56 58.24 10.81
C PRO A 14 -38.10 58.06 10.41
N GLN A 15 -37.18 58.85 11.01
CA GLN A 15 -35.72 58.73 10.80
C GLN A 15 -35.09 57.42 11.37
N VAL A 16 -35.61 56.88 12.48
CA VAL A 16 -35.14 55.65 13.07
C VAL A 16 -35.56 54.42 12.23
N VAL A 17 -36.79 54.47 11.69
CA VAL A 17 -37.31 53.42 10.77
C VAL A 17 -36.54 53.48 9.44
N ALA A 18 -36.28 54.67 8.87
CA ALA A 18 -35.51 54.82 7.66
C ALA A 18 -34.03 54.36 7.80
N ARG A 19 -33.41 54.60 8.94
CA ARG A 19 -32.05 54.09 9.24
C ARG A 19 -32.03 52.55 9.41
N ARG A 20 -33.03 51.95 10.02
CA ARG A 20 -33.12 50.47 10.15
C ARG A 20 -33.40 49.81 8.81
N LEU A 21 -34.25 50.43 7.97
CA LEU A 21 -34.47 49.98 6.59
C LEU A 21 -33.22 50.12 5.71
N ALA A 22 -32.52 51.20 5.79
CA ALA A 22 -31.26 51.42 5.04
C ALA A 22 -30.17 50.42 5.49
N THR A 23 -30.04 50.13 6.78
CA THR A 23 -29.10 49.08 7.26
C THR A 23 -29.51 47.69 6.85
N ALA A 24 -30.82 47.36 6.83
CA ALA A 24 -31.31 46.10 6.35
C ALA A 24 -31.11 45.91 4.83
N VAL A 25 -31.39 46.93 4.03
CA VAL A 25 -31.13 46.92 2.57
C VAL A 25 -29.64 46.84 2.25
N SER A 26 -28.80 47.53 3.00
CA SER A 26 -27.33 47.43 2.84
C SER A 26 -26.82 46.05 3.24
N ALA A 27 -27.36 45.41 4.27
CA ALA A 27 -27.02 44.06 4.66
C ALA A 27 -27.45 43.00 3.64
N VAL A 28 -28.66 43.18 3.05
CA VAL A 28 -29.17 42.32 1.97
C VAL A 28 -28.38 42.52 0.68
N ALA A 29 -28.04 43.76 0.32
CA ALA A 29 -27.22 44.03 -0.85
C ALA A 29 -25.77 43.50 -0.68
N LEU A 30 -25.21 43.56 0.54
CA LEU A 30 -23.93 42.96 0.87
C LEU A 30 -24.00 41.43 0.80
N ALA A 31 -25.05 40.80 1.32
CA ALA A 31 -25.29 39.38 1.23
C ALA A 31 -25.51 38.89 -0.21
N ALA A 32 -26.22 39.67 -1.04
CA ALA A 32 -26.43 39.35 -2.46
C ALA A 32 -25.15 39.50 -3.29
N SER A 33 -24.32 40.51 -3.00
CA SER A 33 -23.01 40.69 -3.65
C SER A 33 -22.01 39.62 -3.23
N LEU A 34 -22.08 39.11 -2.00
CA LEU A 34 -21.30 37.97 -1.49
C LEU A 34 -21.68 36.64 -2.19
N ALA A 35 -22.97 36.45 -2.52
CA ALA A 35 -23.45 35.29 -3.25
C ALA A 35 -23.05 35.29 -4.74
N ALA A 36 -22.93 36.45 -5.35
CA ALA A 36 -22.55 36.59 -6.77
C ALA A 36 -21.05 36.32 -7.04
N CYS A 37 -20.18 36.46 -6.04
CA CYS A 37 -18.75 36.24 -6.18
C CYS A 37 -18.31 34.77 -6.09
N ALA A 38 -19.16 33.85 -5.60
CA ALA A 38 -18.87 32.43 -5.44
C ALA A 38 -19.37 31.58 -6.64
N THR A 39 -19.07 32.01 -7.88
CA THR A 39 -19.32 31.13 -9.04
C THR A 39 -18.37 29.94 -9.01
N LEU A 40 -18.85 28.81 -8.44
CA LEU A 40 -18.17 27.52 -8.55
C LEU A 40 -18.01 27.18 -10.04
N PRO A 41 -16.80 26.80 -10.48
CA PRO A 41 -16.66 26.26 -11.82
C PRO A 41 -17.55 25.02 -11.96
N ALA A 42 -18.16 24.85 -13.14
CA ALA A 42 -18.87 23.61 -13.44
C ALA A 42 -17.85 22.45 -13.25
N SER A 43 -18.15 21.58 -12.30
CA SER A 43 -17.38 20.34 -12.17
C SER A 43 -17.62 19.50 -13.42
N GLY A 44 -16.59 19.08 -14.14
CA GLY A 44 -16.71 18.02 -15.14
C GLY A 44 -17.39 16.78 -14.52
N LYS A 45 -17.87 15.88 -15.37
CA LYS A 45 -18.40 14.59 -14.88
C LYS A 45 -17.28 13.85 -14.15
N GLN A 46 -17.42 13.69 -12.85
CA GLN A 46 -16.48 12.92 -12.01
C GLN A 46 -16.53 11.45 -12.39
N ALA A 47 -15.40 10.76 -12.31
CA ALA A 47 -15.31 9.32 -12.48
C ALA A 47 -16.20 8.58 -11.44
N SER A 48 -16.72 7.43 -11.83
CA SER A 48 -17.43 6.52 -10.94
C SER A 48 -16.67 5.21 -10.89
N PRO A 49 -16.42 4.65 -9.70
CA PRO A 49 -15.74 3.36 -9.57
C PRO A 49 -16.47 2.26 -10.34
N LEU A 50 -15.72 1.34 -10.95
CA LEU A 50 -16.25 0.15 -11.60
C LEU A 50 -16.96 -0.76 -10.58
N ALA A 51 -18.12 -1.25 -10.94
CA ALA A 51 -18.78 -2.31 -10.19
C ALA A 51 -18.17 -3.66 -10.55
N ALA A 52 -17.81 -4.47 -9.56
CA ALA A 52 -17.20 -5.79 -9.81
C ALA A 52 -18.10 -6.69 -10.68
N ASP A 53 -19.42 -6.56 -10.57
CA ASP A 53 -20.39 -7.32 -11.35
C ASP A 53 -20.44 -6.94 -12.83
N SER A 54 -19.94 -5.76 -13.19
CA SER A 54 -19.85 -5.33 -14.60
C SER A 54 -18.74 -6.06 -15.37
N LEU A 55 -17.80 -6.70 -14.66
CA LEU A 55 -16.67 -7.41 -15.25
C LEU A 55 -17.04 -8.89 -15.50
N ALA A 56 -16.99 -9.32 -16.76
CA ALA A 56 -17.31 -10.70 -17.15
C ALA A 56 -16.19 -11.66 -16.67
N ALA A 57 -16.49 -12.52 -15.70
CA ALA A 57 -15.53 -13.50 -15.14
C ALA A 57 -16.19 -14.84 -14.74
N SER A 58 -17.50 -15.00 -14.92
CA SER A 58 -18.27 -16.16 -14.42
C SER A 58 -17.83 -17.50 -15.00
N GLN A 59 -17.40 -17.54 -16.27
CA GLN A 59 -16.95 -18.79 -16.92
C GLN A 59 -15.56 -19.19 -16.43
N THR A 60 -14.64 -18.23 -16.31
CA THR A 60 -13.24 -18.49 -15.93
C THR A 60 -13.11 -18.84 -14.45
N LEU A 61 -13.93 -18.22 -13.58
CA LEU A 61 -13.92 -18.42 -12.13
C LEU A 61 -14.87 -19.54 -11.66
N ALA A 62 -15.50 -20.28 -12.55
CA ALA A 62 -16.28 -21.46 -12.20
C ALA A 62 -15.36 -22.54 -11.59
N ALA A 63 -15.51 -22.85 -10.31
CA ALA A 63 -14.72 -23.84 -9.57
C ALA A 63 -15.55 -24.54 -8.51
N ALA A 64 -15.01 -25.67 -7.98
CA ALA A 64 -15.60 -26.38 -6.85
C ALA A 64 -15.51 -25.54 -5.57
N GLU A 65 -16.51 -25.68 -4.69
CA GLU A 65 -16.62 -24.95 -3.44
C GLU A 65 -15.46 -25.26 -2.48
N THR A 66 -14.69 -24.24 -2.13
CA THR A 66 -13.71 -24.30 -1.03
C THR A 66 -13.87 -23.09 -0.12
N GLN A 67 -13.33 -23.18 1.10
CA GLN A 67 -13.39 -22.09 2.06
C GLN A 67 -12.39 -20.97 1.71
N TRP A 68 -12.75 -19.73 2.05
CA TRP A 68 -11.84 -18.61 1.95
C TRP A 68 -10.64 -18.79 2.88
N PRO A 69 -9.43 -18.32 2.47
CA PRO A 69 -8.29 -18.28 3.38
C PRO A 69 -8.62 -17.50 4.65
N THR A 70 -8.06 -17.94 5.78
CA THR A 70 -8.15 -17.24 7.07
C THR A 70 -6.81 -16.60 7.42
N ASP A 71 -6.77 -15.67 8.38
CA ASP A 71 -5.49 -15.17 8.89
C ASP A 71 -4.65 -16.35 9.41
N GLY A 72 -3.36 -16.33 9.14
CA GLY A 72 -2.49 -17.48 9.44
C GLY A 72 -2.66 -18.65 8.48
N TRP A 73 -3.11 -18.40 7.24
CA TRP A 73 -3.34 -19.39 6.18
C TRP A 73 -2.23 -20.43 6.01
N TRP A 74 -0.98 -20.07 6.28
CA TRP A 74 0.19 -20.95 6.17
C TRP A 74 0.18 -22.11 7.17
N LYS A 75 -0.54 -21.98 8.29
CA LYS A 75 -0.66 -23.01 9.32
C LYS A 75 -1.43 -24.24 8.82
N ALA A 76 -2.28 -24.06 7.83
CA ALA A 76 -3.06 -25.13 7.23
C ALA A 76 -2.20 -26.18 6.49
N TYR A 77 -0.97 -25.81 6.08
CA TYR A 77 -0.02 -26.78 5.51
C TYR A 77 0.54 -27.77 6.56
N GLY A 78 0.42 -27.50 7.85
CA GLY A 78 0.93 -28.37 8.92
C GLY A 78 2.46 -28.47 8.96
N ASP A 79 3.19 -27.57 8.28
CA ASP A 79 4.64 -27.50 8.30
C ASP A 79 5.11 -26.56 9.41
N THR A 80 5.70 -27.12 10.47
CA THR A 80 6.14 -26.36 11.64
C THR A 80 7.30 -25.43 11.33
N GLN A 81 8.18 -25.79 10.38
CA GLN A 81 9.29 -24.94 9.96
C GLN A 81 8.77 -23.74 9.19
N LEU A 82 7.87 -23.93 8.23
CA LEU A 82 7.23 -22.82 7.50
C LEU A 82 6.52 -21.86 8.47
N ASN A 83 5.77 -22.40 9.44
CA ASN A 83 5.09 -21.60 10.45
C ASN A 83 6.08 -20.75 11.25
N SER A 84 7.18 -21.36 11.73
CA SER A 84 8.21 -20.65 12.49
C SER A 84 8.90 -19.55 11.66
N LEU A 85 9.21 -19.82 10.40
CA LEU A 85 9.85 -18.84 9.51
C LEU A 85 8.93 -17.63 9.24
N ILE A 86 7.66 -17.87 8.99
CA ILE A 86 6.70 -16.75 8.75
C ILE A 86 6.49 -15.96 10.05
N ASP A 87 6.32 -16.62 11.20
CA ASP A 87 6.13 -15.92 12.47
C ASP A 87 7.38 -15.09 12.84
N GLU A 88 8.58 -15.60 12.58
CA GLU A 88 9.85 -14.86 12.74
C GLU A 88 9.92 -13.64 11.82
N ALA A 89 9.61 -13.79 10.52
CA ALA A 89 9.56 -12.70 9.56
C ALA A 89 8.58 -11.60 9.99
N LEU A 90 7.36 -11.97 10.39
CA LEU A 90 6.33 -11.04 10.83
C LEU A 90 6.71 -10.26 12.10
N SER A 91 7.59 -10.82 12.95
CA SER A 91 8.05 -10.16 14.17
C SER A 91 9.25 -9.24 13.95
N ARG A 92 10.14 -9.54 13.00
CA ARG A 92 11.46 -8.92 12.88
C ARG A 92 11.71 -8.14 11.59
N SER A 93 10.90 -8.32 10.54
CA SER A 93 11.15 -7.70 9.23
C SER A 93 11.23 -6.17 9.30
N PRO A 94 12.31 -5.56 8.77
CA PRO A 94 12.43 -4.12 8.63
C PRO A 94 11.35 -3.51 7.71
N ASP A 95 10.91 -4.23 6.68
CA ASP A 95 9.87 -3.76 5.76
C ASP A 95 8.53 -3.60 6.47
N LEU A 96 8.21 -4.52 7.38
CA LEU A 96 7.01 -4.43 8.19
C LEU A 96 7.10 -3.31 9.23
N ALA A 97 8.29 -3.07 9.80
CA ALA A 97 8.54 -1.92 10.66
C ALA A 97 8.36 -0.60 9.89
N ALA A 98 8.83 -0.51 8.64
CA ALA A 98 8.60 0.64 7.77
C ALA A 98 7.11 0.86 7.45
N ALA A 99 6.34 -0.21 7.23
CA ALA A 99 4.89 -0.12 7.01
C ALA A 99 4.17 0.42 8.26
N ARG A 100 4.53 -0.05 9.46
CA ARG A 100 4.00 0.47 10.74
C ARG A 100 4.35 1.94 10.95
N ALA A 101 5.58 2.35 10.64
CA ALA A 101 5.99 3.75 10.74
C ALA A 101 5.19 4.67 9.79
N ARG A 102 4.84 4.19 8.58
CA ARG A 102 3.96 4.92 7.66
C ARG A 102 2.54 5.07 8.22
N LEU A 103 2.01 4.04 8.86
CA LEU A 103 0.72 4.10 9.57
C LEU A 103 0.78 5.16 10.69
N THR A 104 1.78 5.10 11.58
CA THR A 104 1.94 6.09 12.65
C THR A 104 2.04 7.52 12.11
N LYS A 105 2.74 7.71 10.99
CA LYS A 105 2.78 9.02 10.30
C LYS A 105 1.40 9.46 9.83
N ALA A 106 0.62 8.59 9.20
CA ALA A 106 -0.72 8.92 8.70
C ALA A 106 -1.68 9.26 9.86
N GLU A 107 -1.60 8.53 10.98
CA GLU A 107 -2.36 8.83 12.21
C GLU A 107 -1.98 10.19 12.80
N ALA A 108 -0.68 10.54 12.82
CA ALA A 108 -0.21 11.84 13.27
C ALA A 108 -0.73 12.98 12.39
N LEU A 109 -0.76 12.82 11.06
CA LEU A 109 -1.33 13.80 10.11
C LEU A 109 -2.86 13.93 10.28
N ALA A 110 -3.56 12.87 10.62
CA ALA A 110 -4.98 12.93 10.99
C ALA A 110 -5.17 13.68 12.32
N GLY A 111 -4.25 13.50 13.28
CA GLY A 111 -4.18 14.26 14.53
C GLY A 111 -3.96 15.76 14.29
N GLU A 112 -3.04 16.13 13.40
CA GLU A 112 -2.80 17.52 12.99
C GLU A 112 -4.05 18.15 12.36
N SER A 113 -4.70 17.42 11.43
CA SER A 113 -5.96 17.87 10.81
C SER A 113 -7.09 18.04 11.83
N ARG A 114 -7.12 17.23 12.89
CA ARG A 114 -8.06 17.34 14.01
C ARG A 114 -7.76 18.57 14.86
N ALA A 115 -6.48 18.83 15.15
CA ALA A 115 -6.05 19.98 15.91
C ALA A 115 -6.40 21.32 15.21
N ALA A 116 -6.46 21.33 13.87
CA ALA A 116 -6.89 22.50 13.10
C ALA A 116 -8.37 22.89 13.32
N LEU A 117 -9.17 22.04 13.94
CA LEU A 117 -10.56 22.31 14.35
C LEU A 117 -10.67 22.87 15.78
N ALA A 118 -9.59 22.88 16.55
CA ALA A 118 -9.56 23.42 17.90
C ALA A 118 -9.14 24.90 17.89
N PRO A 119 -9.51 25.68 18.92
CA PRO A 119 -8.93 26.98 19.13
C PRO A 119 -7.41 26.90 19.29
N GLN A 120 -6.68 27.82 18.67
CA GLN A 120 -5.22 27.95 18.79
C GLN A 120 -4.89 29.16 19.66
N ILE A 121 -3.95 29.00 20.55
CA ILE A 121 -3.48 30.08 21.45
C ILE A 121 -1.97 30.14 21.29
N ASP A 122 -1.50 31.31 20.84
CA ASP A 122 -0.08 31.60 20.66
C ASP A 122 0.34 32.78 21.56
N ALA A 123 1.52 32.67 22.18
CA ALA A 123 2.15 33.80 22.87
C ALA A 123 3.17 34.42 21.92
N THR A 124 3.08 35.74 21.76
CA THR A 124 4.06 36.54 21.01
C THR A 124 4.66 37.60 21.87
N ALA A 125 5.97 37.77 21.82
CA ALA A 125 6.68 38.84 22.48
C ALA A 125 7.63 39.52 21.50
N GLN A 126 7.61 40.83 21.46
CA GLN A 126 8.43 41.62 20.55
C GLN A 126 8.95 42.87 21.27
N VAL A 127 10.24 43.12 21.13
CA VAL A 127 10.88 44.36 21.57
C VAL A 127 11.68 44.90 20.38
N GLN A 128 11.41 46.15 20.00
CA GLN A 128 12.10 46.80 18.88
C GLN A 128 12.16 48.30 19.02
N PRO A 129 13.24 48.96 18.60
CA PRO A 129 13.24 50.40 18.50
C PRO A 129 12.34 50.82 17.32
N VAL A 130 11.37 51.72 17.63
CA VAL A 130 10.39 52.23 16.65
C VAL A 130 10.50 53.73 16.54
N LYS A 131 10.62 54.27 15.33
CA LYS A 131 10.44 55.67 15.06
C LYS A 131 9.07 55.89 14.44
N GLN A 132 8.24 56.69 15.10
CA GLN A 132 6.92 57.03 14.59
C GLN A 132 7.04 58.15 13.51
N SER A 133 6.15 58.09 12.53
CA SER A 133 6.08 59.16 11.51
C SER A 133 5.47 60.44 12.11
N TYR A 134 6.16 61.55 11.93
CA TYR A 134 5.66 62.85 12.35
C TYR A 134 4.53 63.41 11.43
N ASN A 135 4.29 62.73 10.28
CA ASN A 135 3.28 63.13 9.32
C ASN A 135 2.05 62.17 9.31
N ASN A 136 1.82 61.41 10.38
CA ASN A 136 0.75 60.41 10.47
C ASN A 136 -0.56 61.00 11.10
N GLY A 137 -0.91 62.24 10.77
CA GLY A 137 -2.18 62.85 11.20
C GLY A 137 -2.24 63.44 12.60
N PHE A 138 -1.18 63.26 13.40
CA PHE A 138 -1.03 63.90 14.72
C PHE A 138 -0.07 65.09 14.61
N PRO A 139 -0.32 66.21 15.36
CA PRO A 139 0.66 67.28 15.46
C PRO A 139 2.01 66.76 15.95
N ALA A 140 3.10 67.12 15.29
CA ALA A 140 4.45 66.66 15.59
C ALA A 140 4.88 66.79 17.07
N ALA A 141 4.33 67.77 17.77
CA ALA A 141 4.58 68.02 19.21
C ALA A 141 4.07 66.90 20.13
N PHE A 142 3.10 66.09 19.70
CA PHE A 142 2.53 64.98 20.43
C PHE A 142 3.09 63.60 20.03
N VAL A 143 3.97 63.56 19.02
CA VAL A 143 4.59 62.32 18.55
C VAL A 143 5.95 62.19 19.26
N PRO A 144 6.24 61.05 19.91
CA PRO A 144 7.54 60.77 20.50
C PRO A 144 8.67 60.92 19.48
N GLN A 145 9.69 61.73 19.85
CA GLN A 145 10.77 62.10 18.96
C GLN A 145 11.82 60.97 18.87
N GLY A 146 12.40 60.78 17.70
CA GLY A 146 13.49 59.81 17.52
C GLY A 146 13.05 58.34 17.53
N TYR A 147 13.99 57.46 17.84
CA TYR A 147 13.74 56.05 18.08
C TYR A 147 13.41 55.82 19.57
N ASN A 148 12.31 55.13 19.81
CA ASN A 148 11.87 54.76 21.16
C ASN A 148 11.71 53.23 21.20
N ASP A 149 12.08 52.58 22.30
CA ASP A 149 11.86 51.16 22.47
C ASP A 149 10.35 50.88 22.54
N SER A 150 9.87 49.97 21.72
CA SER A 150 8.51 49.45 21.80
C SER A 150 8.54 48.02 22.24
N ALA A 151 7.78 47.68 23.27
CA ALA A 151 7.60 46.34 23.78
C ALA A 151 6.14 45.91 23.62
N ARG A 152 5.92 44.71 23.18
CA ARG A 152 4.60 44.10 23.09
C ARG A 152 4.70 42.61 23.45
N ALA A 153 3.84 42.14 24.36
CA ALA A 153 3.65 40.75 24.67
C ALA A 153 2.16 40.44 24.70
N THR A 154 1.72 39.50 23.89
CA THR A 154 0.29 39.14 23.76
C THR A 154 0.07 37.66 23.70
N LEU A 155 -0.99 37.19 24.32
CA LEU A 155 -1.64 35.92 24.02
C LEU A 155 -2.68 36.17 22.93
N ASN A 156 -2.60 35.40 21.86
CA ASN A 156 -3.50 35.53 20.72
C ASN A 156 -4.29 34.24 20.58
N LEU A 157 -5.61 34.33 20.50
CA LEU A 157 -6.51 33.22 20.23
C LEU A 157 -7.05 33.34 18.80
N ALA A 158 -7.01 32.25 18.07
CA ALA A 158 -7.59 32.12 16.76
C ALA A 158 -8.46 30.86 16.72
N TYR A 159 -9.71 30.98 16.33
CA TYR A 159 -10.64 29.87 16.19
C TYR A 159 -11.46 29.99 14.92
N ASP A 160 -11.26 29.08 14.00
CA ASP A 160 -11.99 28.99 12.74
C ASP A 160 -13.31 28.23 12.97
N LEU A 161 -14.42 28.86 12.64
CA LEU A 161 -15.75 28.29 12.87
C LEU A 161 -16.12 27.17 11.88
N ASP A 162 -15.33 26.98 10.82
CA ASP A 162 -15.51 25.96 9.76
C ASP A 162 -16.97 25.82 9.29
N LEU A 163 -17.65 26.94 9.04
CA LEU A 163 -19.08 26.95 8.70
C LEU A 163 -19.38 26.15 7.43
N TRP A 164 -18.45 26.13 6.50
CA TRP A 164 -18.58 25.45 5.20
C TRP A 164 -18.03 24.02 5.20
N GLY A 165 -17.52 23.57 6.33
CA GLY A 165 -17.02 22.20 6.52
C GLY A 165 -15.72 21.88 5.82
N GLY A 166 -14.94 22.88 5.44
CA GLY A 166 -13.65 22.68 4.76
C GLY A 166 -12.63 21.94 5.59
N LYS A 167 -12.46 22.34 6.87
CA LYS A 167 -11.56 21.67 7.81
C LYS A 167 -12.06 20.29 8.23
N ARG A 168 -13.38 20.14 8.42
CA ARG A 168 -13.98 18.83 8.71
C ARG A 168 -13.80 17.87 7.54
N ALA A 169 -13.93 18.35 6.30
CA ALA A 169 -13.66 17.54 5.11
C ALA A 169 -12.16 17.17 4.99
N ALA A 170 -11.24 18.09 5.31
CA ALA A 170 -9.81 17.80 5.37
C ALA A 170 -9.48 16.74 6.43
N LEU A 171 -10.08 16.84 7.63
CA LEU A 171 -9.97 15.79 8.64
C LEU A 171 -10.52 14.45 8.16
N ALA A 172 -11.68 14.44 7.50
CA ALA A 172 -12.26 13.21 6.96
C ALA A 172 -11.35 12.56 5.92
N ALA A 173 -10.70 13.37 5.05
CA ALA A 173 -9.70 12.89 4.11
C ALA A 173 -8.47 12.30 4.83
N ALA A 174 -7.91 13.00 5.82
CA ALA A 174 -6.75 12.54 6.58
C ALA A 174 -7.04 11.25 7.37
N VAL A 175 -8.24 11.12 7.95
CA VAL A 175 -8.70 9.88 8.60
C VAL A 175 -8.86 8.75 7.57
N GLY A 176 -9.36 9.05 6.38
CA GLY A 176 -9.45 8.08 5.27
C GLY A 176 -8.07 7.57 4.86
N GLU A 177 -7.08 8.46 4.72
CA GLU A 177 -5.69 8.10 4.43
C GLU A 177 -5.04 7.28 5.57
N ALA A 178 -5.33 7.60 6.84
CA ALA A 178 -4.83 6.80 7.96
C ALA A 178 -5.41 5.38 7.94
N LYS A 179 -6.71 5.23 7.65
CA LYS A 179 -7.34 3.91 7.46
C LYS A 179 -6.75 3.16 6.26
N ALA A 180 -6.48 3.85 5.15
CA ALA A 180 -5.80 3.25 4.01
C ALA A 180 -4.39 2.75 4.38
N ALA A 181 -3.63 3.53 5.15
CA ALA A 181 -2.31 3.14 5.65
C ALA A 181 -2.36 1.96 6.64
N GLU A 182 -3.42 1.84 7.45
CA GLU A 182 -3.67 0.67 8.29
C GLU A 182 -3.86 -0.59 7.45
N VAL A 183 -4.70 -0.50 6.42
CA VAL A 183 -4.92 -1.59 5.47
C VAL A 183 -3.65 -1.92 4.68
N ASP A 184 -2.85 -0.92 4.29
CA ASP A 184 -1.53 -1.15 3.67
C ASP A 184 -0.56 -1.91 4.60
N SER A 185 -0.64 -1.68 5.90
CA SER A 185 0.16 -2.46 6.86
C SER A 185 -0.24 -3.94 6.87
N GLN A 186 -1.54 -4.24 6.71
CA GLN A 186 -2.02 -5.62 6.55
C GLN A 186 -1.62 -6.20 5.19
N ALA A 187 -1.65 -5.39 4.12
CA ALA A 187 -1.14 -5.79 2.81
C ALA A 187 0.35 -6.14 2.85
N ALA A 188 1.16 -5.35 3.57
CA ALA A 188 2.58 -5.63 3.76
C ALA A 188 2.81 -6.94 4.55
N ARG A 189 1.99 -7.20 5.57
CA ARG A 189 2.01 -8.47 6.32
C ARG A 189 1.71 -9.66 5.41
N LEU A 190 0.67 -9.56 4.58
CA LEU A 190 0.34 -10.59 3.59
C LEU A 190 1.47 -10.77 2.59
N ALA A 191 1.99 -9.69 2.02
CA ALA A 191 3.07 -9.74 1.04
C ALA A 191 4.33 -10.43 1.61
N LEU A 192 4.69 -10.13 2.86
CA LEU A 192 5.83 -10.77 3.52
C LEU A 192 5.59 -12.25 3.78
N SER A 193 4.43 -12.64 4.31
CA SER A 193 4.11 -14.06 4.55
C SER A 193 4.10 -14.87 3.25
N VAL A 194 3.57 -14.29 2.16
CA VAL A 194 3.60 -14.87 0.82
C VAL A 194 5.04 -14.99 0.32
N ALA A 195 5.87 -13.94 0.43
CA ALA A 195 7.25 -13.96 -0.03
C ALA A 195 8.10 -15.04 0.69
N VAL A 196 7.89 -15.22 2.00
CA VAL A 196 8.56 -16.30 2.76
C VAL A 196 8.07 -17.68 2.29
N ALA A 197 6.77 -17.86 2.09
CA ALA A 197 6.21 -19.14 1.62
C ALA A 197 6.64 -19.45 0.17
N GLU A 198 6.69 -18.45 -0.72
CA GLU A 198 7.23 -18.61 -2.09
C GLU A 198 8.71 -19.02 -2.05
N ALA A 199 9.54 -18.33 -1.26
CA ALA A 199 10.95 -18.68 -1.11
C ALA A 199 11.14 -20.08 -0.48
N TYR A 200 10.26 -20.49 0.43
CA TYR A 200 10.24 -21.84 0.99
C TYR A 200 9.84 -22.88 -0.08
N GLY A 201 8.90 -22.56 -0.93
CA GLY A 201 8.53 -23.35 -2.11
C GLY A 201 9.69 -23.46 -3.11
N ASP A 202 10.41 -22.38 -3.35
CA ASP A 202 11.61 -22.37 -4.20
C ASP A 202 12.73 -23.26 -3.60
N LEU A 203 12.87 -23.28 -2.27
CA LEU A 203 13.81 -24.18 -1.59
C LEU A 203 13.38 -25.64 -1.74
N ALA A 204 12.09 -25.92 -1.64
CA ALA A 204 11.55 -27.27 -1.88
C ALA A 204 11.82 -27.72 -3.31
N GLN A 205 11.62 -26.83 -4.28
CA GLN A 205 11.96 -27.06 -5.70
C GLN A 205 13.45 -27.37 -5.87
N ALA A 206 14.32 -26.52 -5.32
CA ALA A 206 15.77 -26.72 -5.44
C ALA A 206 16.21 -28.08 -4.87
N HIS A 207 15.57 -28.55 -3.79
CA HIS A 207 15.83 -29.90 -3.26
C HIS A 207 15.28 -31.03 -4.13
N ALA A 208 14.12 -30.86 -4.77
CA ALA A 208 13.59 -31.84 -5.72
C ALA A 208 14.49 -31.92 -6.98
N ASP A 209 14.95 -30.77 -7.48
CA ASP A 209 15.89 -30.71 -8.58
C ASP A 209 17.23 -31.34 -8.23
N LEU A 210 17.71 -31.16 -6.99
CA LEU A 210 18.93 -31.77 -6.48
C LEU A 210 18.84 -33.30 -6.45
N ASP A 211 17.70 -33.82 -6.01
CA ASP A 211 17.47 -35.28 -6.03
C ASP A 211 17.48 -35.82 -7.47
N ALA A 212 16.78 -35.15 -8.38
CA ALA A 212 16.79 -35.54 -9.81
C ALA A 212 18.19 -35.43 -10.44
N ALA A 213 18.96 -34.38 -10.08
CA ALA A 213 20.31 -34.21 -10.59
C ALA A 213 21.29 -35.27 -10.02
N ARG A 214 21.11 -35.67 -8.76
CA ARG A 214 21.91 -36.76 -8.14
C ARG A 214 21.56 -38.11 -8.75
N ASP A 215 20.30 -38.37 -9.06
CA ASP A 215 19.90 -39.56 -9.81
C ASP A 215 20.51 -39.55 -11.21
N ALA A 216 20.47 -38.42 -11.92
CA ALA A 216 21.12 -38.29 -13.23
C ALA A 216 22.65 -38.52 -13.11
N LEU A 217 23.29 -37.97 -12.09
CA LEU A 217 24.72 -38.22 -11.82
C LEU A 217 25.02 -39.70 -11.58
N ARG A 218 24.17 -40.41 -10.83
CA ARG A 218 24.30 -41.86 -10.61
C ARG A 218 24.19 -42.61 -11.92
N ILE A 219 23.16 -42.36 -12.74
CA ILE A 219 22.96 -42.99 -14.07
C ILE A 219 24.18 -42.73 -14.97
N ARG A 220 24.66 -41.47 -15.05
CA ARG A 220 25.83 -41.08 -15.85
C ARG A 220 27.11 -41.79 -15.37
N THR A 221 27.26 -41.99 -14.06
CA THR A 221 28.38 -42.70 -13.49
C THR A 221 28.36 -44.19 -13.87
N GLU A 222 27.20 -44.83 -13.74
CA GLU A 222 27.02 -46.23 -14.11
C GLU A 222 27.27 -46.45 -15.61
N THR A 223 26.77 -45.56 -16.45
CA THR A 223 27.02 -45.58 -17.91
C THR A 223 28.49 -45.40 -18.23
N ALA A 224 29.19 -44.42 -17.59
CA ALA A 224 30.62 -44.20 -17.83
C ALA A 224 31.46 -45.42 -17.45
N ASN A 225 31.19 -46.05 -16.32
CA ASN A 225 31.87 -47.25 -15.86
C ASN A 225 31.61 -48.43 -16.84
N LEU A 226 30.39 -48.61 -17.31
CA LEU A 226 30.07 -49.67 -18.30
C LEU A 226 30.83 -49.44 -19.61
N ILE A 227 30.97 -48.22 -20.09
CA ILE A 227 31.71 -47.89 -21.32
C ILE A 227 33.22 -48.15 -21.10
N GLU A 228 33.75 -47.82 -19.95
CA GLU A 228 35.18 -48.06 -19.59
C GLU A 228 35.48 -49.57 -19.60
N ASP A 229 34.64 -50.40 -18.98
CA ASP A 229 34.78 -51.86 -18.94
C ASP A 229 34.72 -52.46 -20.34
N ARG A 230 33.77 -51.95 -21.20
CA ARG A 230 33.65 -52.40 -22.58
C ARG A 230 34.83 -51.98 -23.46
N LEU A 231 35.39 -50.78 -23.22
CA LEU A 231 36.61 -50.33 -23.91
C LEU A 231 37.82 -51.21 -23.52
N ALA A 232 37.99 -51.52 -22.22
CA ALA A 232 39.02 -52.44 -21.75
C ALA A 232 38.93 -53.83 -22.37
N SER A 233 37.67 -54.29 -22.66
CA SER A 233 37.36 -55.55 -23.33
C SER A 233 37.43 -55.44 -24.85
N GLN A 234 37.84 -54.29 -25.43
CA GLN A 234 37.85 -54.02 -26.88
C GLN A 234 36.49 -54.07 -27.57
N LEU A 235 35.38 -53.94 -26.81
CA LEU A 235 34.02 -53.95 -27.30
C LEU A 235 33.44 -52.55 -27.54
N GLU A 236 34.24 -51.52 -27.30
CA GLU A 236 33.81 -50.12 -27.47
C GLU A 236 35.03 -49.26 -27.93
N ASN A 237 34.75 -48.05 -28.40
CA ASN A 237 35.75 -47.11 -28.88
C ASN A 237 35.99 -45.94 -27.93
N LYS A 238 37.16 -45.29 -28.07
CA LYS A 238 37.58 -44.15 -27.21
C LYS A 238 36.62 -42.96 -27.34
N GLY A 239 35.93 -42.76 -28.47
CA GLY A 239 34.97 -41.70 -28.69
C GLY A 239 33.71 -41.86 -27.83
N ALA A 240 33.28 -43.09 -27.61
CA ALA A 240 32.18 -43.38 -26.68
C ALA A 240 32.60 -43.07 -25.22
N LEU A 241 33.80 -43.46 -24.79
CA LEU A 241 34.30 -43.15 -23.45
C LEU A 241 34.39 -41.64 -23.20
N LEU A 242 34.94 -40.88 -24.17
CA LEU A 242 35.05 -39.44 -24.04
C LEU A 242 33.67 -38.73 -23.93
N ARG A 243 32.65 -39.21 -24.67
CA ARG A 243 31.27 -38.70 -24.54
C ARG A 243 30.67 -39.04 -23.18
N ALA A 244 30.86 -40.26 -22.68
CA ALA A 244 30.38 -40.64 -21.37
C ALA A 244 31.04 -39.82 -20.24
N GLN A 245 32.35 -39.60 -20.31
CA GLN A 245 33.12 -38.73 -19.38
C GLN A 245 32.62 -37.28 -19.44
N SER A 246 32.33 -36.74 -20.64
CA SER A 246 31.78 -35.41 -20.81
C SER A 246 30.40 -35.31 -20.16
N GLY A 247 29.51 -36.28 -20.37
CA GLY A 247 28.20 -36.31 -19.72
C GLY A 247 28.28 -36.42 -18.20
N LEU A 248 29.19 -37.22 -17.67
CA LEU A 248 29.46 -37.33 -16.24
C LEU A 248 29.96 -36.01 -15.66
N ALA A 249 30.90 -35.33 -16.33
CA ALA A 249 31.38 -34.02 -15.87
C ALA A 249 30.28 -32.95 -15.88
N ALA A 250 29.42 -32.94 -16.91
CA ALA A 250 28.26 -32.06 -16.98
C ALA A 250 27.26 -32.33 -15.85
N ALA A 251 26.99 -33.61 -15.51
CA ALA A 251 26.11 -33.96 -14.40
C ALA A 251 26.67 -33.49 -13.05
N LYS A 252 27.99 -33.61 -12.81
CA LYS A 252 28.66 -33.10 -11.60
C LYS A 252 28.53 -31.57 -11.51
N ALA A 253 28.74 -30.85 -12.61
CA ALA A 253 28.58 -29.40 -12.65
C ALA A 253 27.13 -28.99 -12.38
N GLN A 254 26.15 -29.74 -12.87
CA GLN A 254 24.72 -29.48 -12.62
C GLN A 254 24.35 -29.66 -11.13
N VAL A 255 24.87 -30.68 -10.46
CA VAL A 255 24.65 -30.87 -9.02
C VAL A 255 25.20 -29.67 -8.24
N ALA A 256 26.42 -29.23 -8.54
CA ALA A 256 27.02 -28.06 -7.88
C ALA A 256 26.20 -26.77 -8.09
N ALA A 257 25.71 -26.54 -9.32
CA ALA A 257 24.86 -25.38 -9.63
C ALA A 257 23.53 -25.39 -8.86
N ILE A 258 22.91 -26.56 -8.67
CA ILE A 258 21.65 -26.67 -7.88
C ILE A 258 21.94 -26.51 -6.39
N GLU A 259 23.05 -27.02 -5.87
CA GLU A 259 23.48 -26.81 -4.48
C GLU A 259 23.72 -25.33 -4.20
N GLU A 260 24.34 -24.58 -5.12
CA GLU A 260 24.46 -23.13 -5.06
C GLU A 260 23.07 -22.46 -5.04
N SER A 261 22.16 -22.83 -5.94
CA SER A 261 20.79 -22.28 -5.98
C SER A 261 20.04 -22.49 -4.69
N ALA A 262 20.15 -23.68 -4.08
CA ALA A 262 19.55 -23.96 -2.78
C ALA A 262 20.17 -23.10 -1.66
N ALA A 263 21.48 -22.87 -1.67
CA ALA A 263 22.16 -21.99 -0.71
C ALA A 263 21.70 -20.52 -0.87
N LEU A 264 21.63 -20.02 -2.10
CA LEU A 264 21.15 -18.67 -2.39
C LEU A 264 19.69 -18.48 -1.96
N THR A 265 18.86 -19.49 -2.15
CA THR A 265 17.45 -19.47 -1.69
C THR A 265 17.34 -19.40 -0.16
N ARG A 266 18.20 -20.14 0.57
CA ARG A 266 18.28 -20.02 2.04
C ARG A 266 18.72 -18.63 2.48
N ASN A 267 19.69 -18.01 1.80
CA ASN A 267 20.10 -16.63 2.07
C ASN A 267 18.93 -15.65 1.82
N ARG A 268 18.15 -15.85 0.76
CA ARG A 268 16.96 -15.05 0.48
C ARG A 268 15.92 -15.17 1.59
N ILE A 269 15.67 -16.40 2.10
CA ILE A 269 14.77 -16.58 3.24
C ILE A 269 15.32 -15.84 4.46
N ALA A 270 16.61 -15.97 4.81
CA ALA A 270 17.21 -15.27 5.94
C ALA A 270 17.05 -13.73 5.82
N ALA A 271 17.20 -13.18 4.62
CA ALA A 271 16.96 -11.76 4.36
C ALA A 271 15.49 -11.36 4.61
N LEU A 272 14.53 -12.19 4.20
CA LEU A 272 13.10 -11.95 4.46
C LEU A 272 12.75 -12.01 5.96
N LEU A 273 13.51 -12.80 6.74
CA LEU A 273 13.40 -12.82 8.20
C LEU A 273 13.97 -11.56 8.87
N GLY A 274 14.73 -10.74 8.13
CA GLY A 274 15.48 -9.61 8.68
C GLY A 274 16.75 -10.03 9.41
N GLU A 275 17.30 -11.21 9.09
CA GLU A 275 18.47 -11.82 9.72
C GLU A 275 19.66 -11.89 8.77
N GLY A 276 20.84 -12.13 9.34
CA GLY A 276 22.07 -12.37 8.57
C GLY A 276 22.05 -13.72 7.83
N PRO A 277 22.94 -13.92 6.82
CA PRO A 277 22.93 -15.11 5.97
C PRO A 277 23.12 -16.42 6.73
N ASP A 278 23.80 -16.42 7.87
CA ASP A 278 24.02 -17.63 8.70
C ASP A 278 22.72 -18.22 9.22
N ARG A 279 21.66 -17.42 9.36
CA ARG A 279 20.32 -17.91 9.69
C ARG A 279 19.82 -18.90 8.63
N GLY A 280 20.19 -18.69 7.35
CA GLY A 280 19.87 -19.59 6.25
C GLY A 280 20.43 -21.00 6.42
N LEU A 281 21.58 -21.16 7.07
CA LEU A 281 22.23 -22.46 7.30
C LEU A 281 21.41 -23.38 8.23
N THR A 282 20.55 -22.81 9.07
CA THR A 282 19.70 -23.57 10.00
C THR A 282 18.38 -24.00 9.39
N ILE A 283 18.09 -23.57 8.14
CA ILE A 283 16.85 -23.93 7.43
C ILE A 283 17.00 -25.34 6.85
N ALA A 284 16.24 -26.28 7.39
CA ALA A 284 16.22 -27.64 6.91
C ALA A 284 15.49 -27.78 5.57
N ARG A 285 15.67 -28.92 4.92
CA ARG A 285 14.95 -29.28 3.71
C ARG A 285 13.43 -29.27 3.97
N PRO A 286 12.61 -28.58 3.14
CA PRO A 286 11.16 -28.63 3.23
C PRO A 286 10.59 -30.02 3.00
N ASP A 287 9.52 -30.38 3.71
CA ASP A 287 8.77 -31.62 3.49
C ASP A 287 7.71 -31.39 2.40
N ALA A 288 8.05 -31.74 1.16
CA ALA A 288 7.16 -31.55 0.01
C ALA A 288 5.81 -32.30 0.16
N ALA A 289 5.72 -33.35 0.99
CA ALA A 289 4.47 -34.09 1.22
C ALA A 289 3.41 -33.28 1.99
N LYS A 290 3.84 -32.25 2.75
CA LYS A 290 2.96 -31.35 3.52
C LYS A 290 2.45 -30.18 2.67
N LEU A 291 3.10 -29.87 1.55
CA LEU A 291 2.80 -28.70 0.71
C LEU A 291 1.66 -29.04 -0.26
N ARG A 292 0.41 -29.12 0.25
CA ARG A 292 -0.79 -29.47 -0.52
C ARG A 292 -1.61 -28.25 -0.89
N ALA A 293 -2.20 -28.23 -2.09
CA ALA A 293 -3.07 -27.16 -2.59
C ALA A 293 -4.48 -27.23 -1.97
N PHE A 294 -5.11 -26.07 -1.69
CA PHE A 294 -6.45 -25.96 -1.07
C PHE A 294 -7.61 -25.77 -2.05
N GLY A 295 -7.39 -25.15 -3.23
CA GLY A 295 -8.44 -24.90 -4.23
C GLY A 295 -9.10 -23.52 -4.17
N LEU A 296 -10.19 -23.32 -4.94
CA LEU A 296 -10.90 -22.03 -5.13
C LEU A 296 -12.20 -21.94 -4.34
N PRO A 297 -12.50 -20.80 -3.65
CA PRO A 297 -13.78 -20.57 -3.00
C PRO A 297 -14.90 -20.17 -3.99
N THR A 298 -16.17 -20.23 -3.55
CA THR A 298 -17.33 -19.72 -4.27
C THR A 298 -17.43 -18.19 -4.19
N ASP A 299 -18.14 -17.56 -5.15
CA ASP A 299 -18.49 -16.14 -5.21
C ASP A 299 -17.30 -15.15 -5.10
N VAL A 300 -16.20 -15.50 -5.77
CA VAL A 300 -14.94 -14.76 -5.72
C VAL A 300 -15.11 -13.28 -6.12
N ARG A 301 -15.94 -12.93 -7.11
CA ARG A 301 -16.02 -11.58 -7.69
C ARG A 301 -16.42 -10.48 -6.69
N VAL A 302 -17.54 -10.64 -6.02
CA VAL A 302 -18.08 -9.63 -5.09
C VAL A 302 -17.31 -9.64 -3.78
N ALA A 303 -16.95 -10.81 -3.28
CA ALA A 303 -16.24 -10.97 -2.03
C ALA A 303 -14.80 -10.42 -2.04
N LEU A 304 -14.14 -10.32 -3.22
CA LEU A 304 -12.80 -9.72 -3.34
C LEU A 304 -12.75 -8.27 -2.84
N ILE A 305 -13.81 -7.48 -3.04
CA ILE A 305 -13.85 -6.07 -2.64
C ILE A 305 -13.59 -5.87 -1.14
N GLY A 306 -14.10 -6.77 -0.28
CA GLY A 306 -13.91 -6.71 1.17
C GLY A 306 -12.78 -7.60 1.70
N ARG A 307 -12.15 -8.42 0.86
CA ARG A 307 -11.18 -9.44 1.28
C ARG A 307 -9.76 -9.21 0.77
N ARG A 308 -9.56 -8.27 -0.14
CA ARG A 308 -8.23 -7.87 -0.60
C ARG A 308 -7.81 -6.55 0.02
N PRO A 309 -6.70 -6.52 0.76
CA PRO A 309 -6.24 -5.29 1.42
C PRO A 309 -5.84 -4.20 0.41
N ASP A 310 -5.22 -4.54 -0.72
CA ASP A 310 -4.84 -3.58 -1.74
C ASP A 310 -6.06 -2.87 -2.38
N LEU A 311 -7.14 -3.61 -2.62
CA LEU A 311 -8.39 -3.06 -3.14
C LEU A 311 -9.13 -2.21 -2.10
N ALA A 312 -9.14 -2.66 -0.83
CA ALA A 312 -9.74 -1.90 0.26
C ALA A 312 -9.00 -0.56 0.51
N ALA A 313 -7.66 -0.56 0.47
CA ALA A 313 -6.85 0.65 0.59
C ALA A 313 -7.09 1.62 -0.58
N ALA A 314 -7.16 1.12 -1.82
CA ALA A 314 -7.45 1.94 -2.99
C ALA A 314 -8.84 2.60 -2.92
N ARG A 315 -9.86 1.87 -2.45
CA ARG A 315 -11.20 2.43 -2.19
C ARG A 315 -11.17 3.54 -1.16
N LEU A 316 -10.51 3.32 -0.01
CA LEU A 316 -10.40 4.32 1.05
C LEU A 316 -9.70 5.60 0.57
N ARG A 317 -8.69 5.48 -0.30
CA ARG A 317 -8.03 6.63 -0.94
C ARG A 317 -8.94 7.38 -1.89
N ALA A 318 -9.75 6.70 -2.70
CA ALA A 318 -10.74 7.36 -3.54
C ALA A 318 -11.80 8.10 -2.69
N GLU A 319 -12.27 7.49 -1.59
CA GLU A 319 -13.16 8.14 -0.64
C GLU A 319 -12.49 9.38 0.02
N ALA A 320 -11.23 9.29 0.43
CA ALA A 320 -10.46 10.39 0.99
C ALA A 320 -10.29 11.55 -0.02
N ALA A 321 -9.94 11.24 -1.27
CA ALA A 321 -9.81 12.22 -2.34
C ALA A 321 -11.15 12.96 -2.60
N SER A 322 -12.29 12.27 -2.50
CA SER A 322 -13.61 12.90 -2.60
C SER A 322 -13.85 13.98 -1.54
N GLN A 323 -13.30 13.80 -0.34
CA GLN A 323 -13.40 14.81 0.73
C GLN A 323 -12.52 16.03 0.44
N LEU A 324 -11.37 15.86 -0.23
CA LEU A 324 -10.51 16.98 -0.64
C LEU A 324 -11.19 17.91 -1.66
N ILE A 325 -12.08 17.37 -2.51
CA ILE A 325 -12.93 18.21 -3.38
C ILE A 325 -13.82 19.13 -2.52
N LYS A 326 -14.41 18.62 -1.42
CA LYS A 326 -15.22 19.43 -0.51
C LYS A 326 -14.37 20.51 0.18
N THR A 327 -13.14 20.16 0.58
CA THR A 327 -12.18 21.12 1.14
C THR A 327 -11.88 22.24 0.14
N ALA A 328 -11.55 21.89 -1.10
CA ALA A 328 -11.27 22.87 -2.16
C ALA A 328 -12.51 23.73 -2.48
N LYS A 329 -13.71 23.15 -2.44
CA LYS A 329 -14.97 23.89 -2.60
C LYS A 329 -15.21 24.88 -1.47
N ALA A 330 -14.93 24.50 -0.22
CA ALA A 330 -15.13 25.37 0.95
C ALA A 330 -14.29 26.66 0.85
N ASN A 331 -13.11 26.61 0.22
CA ASN A 331 -12.24 27.77 0.05
C ASN A 331 -12.80 28.87 -0.87
N PHE A 332 -13.91 28.65 -1.59
CA PHE A 332 -14.60 29.70 -2.34
C PHE A 332 -15.49 30.59 -1.49
N TYR A 333 -15.82 30.16 -0.27
CA TYR A 333 -16.71 30.86 0.64
C TYR A 333 -15.93 31.72 1.65
N PRO A 334 -16.60 32.72 2.26
CA PRO A 334 -15.97 33.55 3.29
C PRO A 334 -15.50 32.69 4.47
N ASN A 335 -14.24 32.86 4.89
CA ASN A 335 -13.77 32.28 6.15
C ASN A 335 -14.16 33.20 7.30
N ILE A 336 -14.77 32.64 8.35
CA ILE A 336 -15.18 33.32 9.57
C ILE A 336 -14.40 32.75 10.73
N GLN A 337 -13.53 33.59 11.29
CA GLN A 337 -12.66 33.26 12.41
C GLN A 337 -12.96 34.13 13.61
N LEU A 338 -13.06 33.54 14.80
CA LEU A 338 -13.04 34.26 16.05
C LEU A 338 -11.59 34.55 16.43
N SER A 339 -11.27 35.84 16.61
CA SER A 339 -9.94 36.29 17.07
C SER A 339 -10.06 36.97 18.41
N ALA A 340 -9.16 36.72 19.33
CA ALA A 340 -9.00 37.44 20.55
C ALA A 340 -7.52 37.62 20.86
N TYR A 341 -7.18 38.73 21.49
CA TYR A 341 -5.86 38.94 22.05
C TYR A 341 -5.95 39.65 23.40
N PHE A 342 -4.99 39.33 24.27
CA PHE A 342 -4.80 40.01 25.56
C PHE A 342 -3.32 40.09 25.87
N GLY A 343 -2.86 41.22 26.41
CA GLY A 343 -1.46 41.37 26.73
C GLY A 343 -1.07 42.78 27.17
N LEU A 344 0.20 43.06 27.04
CA LEU A 344 0.80 44.35 27.38
C LEU A 344 1.48 44.97 26.16
N GLN A 345 1.40 46.27 26.01
CA GLN A 345 2.11 47.05 24.99
C GLN A 345 2.52 48.39 25.56
N SER A 346 3.77 48.78 25.36
CA SER A 346 4.29 50.11 25.77
C SER A 346 5.22 50.71 24.73
N LEU A 347 5.35 52.03 24.80
CA LEU A 347 6.47 52.75 24.22
C LEU A 347 7.39 53.17 25.38
N GLY A 348 8.62 52.62 25.38
CA GLY A 348 9.52 52.59 26.54
C GLY A 348 9.42 51.26 27.31
N LEU A 349 10.58 50.63 27.59
CA LEU A 349 10.63 49.37 28.33
C LEU A 349 10.27 49.57 29.81
N ASP A 350 10.54 50.73 30.36
CA ASP A 350 10.22 51.14 31.72
C ASP A 350 8.71 51.17 32.00
N ALA A 351 7.92 51.47 30.99
CA ALA A 351 6.47 51.51 31.06
C ALA A 351 5.78 50.16 30.79
N PHE A 352 6.52 49.10 30.45
CA PHE A 352 5.93 47.85 29.94
C PHE A 352 4.97 47.17 30.95
N THR A 353 5.27 47.22 32.22
CA THR A 353 4.43 46.68 33.30
C THR A 353 3.66 47.74 34.07
N ALA A 354 3.69 49.00 33.60
CA ALA A 354 2.98 50.09 34.24
C ALA A 354 1.45 49.95 34.06
N SER A 355 0.71 50.57 34.97
CA SER A 355 -0.76 50.65 34.86
C SER A 355 -1.17 51.35 33.56
N GLY A 356 -2.08 50.73 32.79
CA GLY A 356 -2.55 51.24 31.48
C GLY A 356 -1.77 50.75 30.28
N SER A 357 -0.81 49.81 30.48
CA SER A 357 -0.12 49.12 29.37
C SER A 357 -0.87 47.88 28.89
N ASP A 358 -1.97 47.51 29.51
CA ASP A 358 -2.81 46.40 29.14
C ASP A 358 -3.55 46.69 27.82
N ILE A 359 -3.56 45.68 26.93
CA ILE A 359 -4.29 45.73 25.67
C ILE A 359 -5.11 44.46 25.50
N GLY A 360 -6.26 44.57 24.88
CA GLY A 360 -7.08 43.39 24.59
C GLY A 360 -8.18 43.69 23.59
N GLY A 361 -8.61 42.63 22.91
CA GLY A 361 -9.71 42.71 21.96
C GLY A 361 -10.24 41.31 21.63
N ILE A 362 -11.52 41.24 21.32
CA ILE A 362 -12.19 40.01 20.83
C ILE A 362 -13.19 40.40 19.74
N GLY A 363 -13.24 39.61 18.66
CA GLY A 363 -14.21 39.83 17.59
C GLY A 363 -14.12 38.81 16.49
N PRO A 364 -15.14 38.73 15.62
CA PRO A 364 -15.09 37.94 14.40
C PRO A 364 -14.20 38.65 13.36
N ALA A 365 -13.36 37.86 12.69
CA ALA A 365 -12.64 38.26 11.49
C ALA A 365 -13.22 37.51 10.29
N ILE A 366 -13.64 38.24 9.24
CA ILE A 366 -14.22 37.67 8.03
C ILE A 366 -13.27 37.94 6.88
N THR A 367 -12.84 36.88 6.18
CA THR A 367 -11.99 36.96 4.98
C THR A 367 -12.71 36.35 3.79
N LEU A 368 -12.92 37.15 2.74
CA LEU A 368 -13.51 36.70 1.47
C LEU A 368 -12.46 36.85 0.35
N PRO A 369 -12.12 35.74 -0.37
CA PRO A 369 -11.21 35.83 -1.50
C PRO A 369 -11.95 36.35 -2.76
N ILE A 370 -11.85 37.68 -3.04
CA ILE A 370 -12.52 38.32 -4.18
C ILE A 370 -11.73 38.14 -5.47
N LEU A 371 -10.41 38.41 -5.44
CA LEU A 371 -9.53 38.29 -6.60
C LEU A 371 -8.34 37.42 -6.24
N ASN A 372 -8.24 36.23 -6.86
CA ASN A 372 -7.21 35.25 -6.55
C ASN A 372 -6.49 34.69 -7.79
N GLY A 373 -6.62 35.37 -8.99
CA GLY A 373 -5.94 35.00 -10.22
C GLY A 373 -6.25 33.59 -10.74
N GLY A 374 -7.40 33.02 -10.39
CA GLY A 374 -7.79 31.67 -10.78
C GLY A 374 -7.27 30.54 -9.86
N ARG A 375 -6.48 30.87 -8.82
CA ARG A 375 -5.89 29.89 -7.89
C ARG A 375 -6.92 28.92 -7.30
N LEU A 376 -8.07 29.41 -6.84
CA LEU A 376 -9.11 28.54 -6.25
C LEU A 376 -9.75 27.62 -7.29
N ARG A 377 -9.95 28.12 -8.52
CA ARG A 377 -10.47 27.30 -9.62
C ARG A 377 -9.50 26.18 -9.98
N SER A 378 -8.21 26.49 -10.09
CA SER A 378 -7.17 25.50 -10.36
C SER A 378 -7.05 24.48 -9.23
N ALA A 379 -7.11 24.91 -7.96
CA ALA A 379 -7.08 23.98 -6.82
C ALA A 379 -8.31 23.04 -6.78
N TYR A 380 -9.50 23.56 -7.13
CA TYR A 380 -10.70 22.74 -7.22
C TYR A 380 -10.62 21.75 -8.39
N GLY A 381 -10.10 22.18 -9.54
CA GLY A 381 -9.85 21.30 -10.69
C GLY A 381 -8.82 20.20 -10.38
N ALA A 382 -7.74 20.56 -9.69
CA ALA A 382 -6.72 19.59 -9.24
C ALA A 382 -7.31 18.53 -8.30
N ALA A 383 -8.08 18.94 -7.29
CA ALA A 383 -8.76 18.02 -6.40
C ALA A 383 -9.73 17.07 -7.12
N GLY A 384 -10.41 17.56 -8.18
CA GLY A 384 -11.25 16.72 -9.04
C GLY A 384 -10.44 15.70 -9.83
N ALA A 385 -9.32 16.11 -10.40
CA ALA A 385 -8.41 15.21 -11.13
C ALA A 385 -7.74 14.19 -10.22
N ASP A 386 -7.38 14.57 -8.98
CA ASP A 386 -6.83 13.64 -7.97
C ASP A 386 -7.86 12.57 -7.61
N TYR A 387 -9.13 12.94 -7.48
CA TYR A 387 -10.21 11.97 -7.27
C TYR A 387 -10.36 11.01 -8.47
N ASP A 388 -10.39 11.53 -9.69
CA ASP A 388 -10.50 10.71 -10.91
C ASP A 388 -9.30 9.74 -11.03
N ALA A 389 -8.10 10.20 -10.68
CA ALA A 389 -6.91 9.35 -10.62
C ALA A 389 -7.02 8.25 -9.55
N ALA A 390 -7.55 8.57 -8.37
CA ALA A 390 -7.77 7.59 -7.31
C ALA A 390 -8.83 6.53 -7.69
N VAL A 391 -9.90 6.93 -8.39
CA VAL A 391 -10.90 6.00 -8.95
C VAL A 391 -10.27 5.09 -9.99
N ALA A 392 -9.47 5.64 -10.92
CA ALA A 392 -8.78 4.85 -11.93
C ALA A 392 -7.78 3.84 -11.31
N ALA A 393 -7.10 4.22 -10.22
CA ALA A 393 -6.22 3.32 -9.47
C ALA A 393 -7.00 2.18 -8.79
N TYR A 394 -8.18 2.46 -8.22
CA TYR A 394 -9.09 1.44 -7.71
C TYR A 394 -9.53 0.48 -8.81
N ASP A 395 -9.97 1.01 -9.96
CA ASP A 395 -10.44 0.21 -11.09
C ASP A 395 -9.33 -0.71 -11.63
N ALA A 396 -8.12 -0.18 -11.78
CA ALA A 396 -6.95 -0.97 -12.19
C ALA A 396 -6.63 -2.09 -11.19
N THR A 397 -6.73 -1.81 -9.89
CA THR A 397 -6.51 -2.80 -8.82
C THR A 397 -7.59 -3.89 -8.85
N LEU A 398 -8.85 -3.53 -9.09
CA LEU A 398 -9.97 -4.48 -9.22
C LEU A 398 -9.78 -5.42 -10.42
N VAL A 399 -9.46 -4.87 -11.60
CA VAL A 399 -9.19 -5.65 -12.80
C VAL A 399 -8.02 -6.61 -12.58
N LYS A 400 -6.90 -6.11 -12.01
CA LYS A 400 -5.73 -6.93 -11.68
C LYS A 400 -6.09 -8.07 -10.72
N ALA A 401 -6.88 -7.78 -9.67
CA ALA A 401 -7.31 -8.78 -8.70
C ALA A 401 -8.07 -9.93 -9.34
N LEU A 402 -9.00 -9.63 -10.24
CA LEU A 402 -9.76 -10.65 -10.97
C LEU A 402 -8.88 -11.48 -11.90
N HIS A 403 -7.94 -10.85 -12.60
CA HIS A 403 -6.99 -11.57 -13.45
C HIS A 403 -6.07 -12.50 -12.65
N GLU A 404 -5.52 -12.05 -11.52
CA GLU A 404 -4.68 -12.89 -10.67
C GLU A 404 -5.40 -14.17 -10.19
N VAL A 405 -6.67 -14.07 -9.82
CA VAL A 405 -7.46 -15.25 -9.44
C VAL A 405 -7.74 -16.13 -10.64
N ALA A 406 -8.11 -15.54 -11.78
CA ALA A 406 -8.38 -16.30 -13.01
C ALA A 406 -7.16 -17.08 -13.50
N ASP A 407 -5.97 -16.45 -13.50
CA ASP A 407 -4.72 -17.07 -13.90
C ASP A 407 -4.32 -18.22 -12.97
N ALA A 408 -4.49 -18.05 -11.66
CA ALA A 408 -4.25 -19.10 -10.69
C ALA A 408 -5.21 -20.30 -10.89
N ALA A 409 -6.49 -20.01 -11.16
CA ALA A 409 -7.51 -21.03 -11.41
C ALA A 409 -7.23 -21.85 -12.68
N VAL A 410 -6.90 -21.19 -13.78
CA VAL A 410 -6.55 -21.84 -15.07
C VAL A 410 -5.29 -22.67 -14.89
N SER A 411 -4.26 -22.12 -14.25
CA SER A 411 -2.99 -22.81 -14.02
C SER A 411 -3.15 -24.04 -13.13
N SER A 412 -3.97 -23.98 -12.09
CA SER A 412 -4.24 -25.09 -11.19
C SER A 412 -4.96 -26.25 -11.90
N ARG A 413 -5.96 -25.94 -12.74
CA ARG A 413 -6.66 -26.96 -13.55
C ARG A 413 -5.71 -27.65 -14.54
N ALA A 414 -4.89 -26.86 -15.25
CA ALA A 414 -3.94 -27.39 -16.21
C ALA A 414 -2.84 -28.24 -15.55
N LEU A 415 -2.46 -27.92 -14.30
CA LEU A 415 -1.41 -28.65 -13.58
C LEU A 415 -1.78 -30.11 -13.34
N THR A 416 -3.01 -30.41 -12.97
CA THR A 416 -3.49 -31.77 -12.67
C THR A 416 -3.29 -32.70 -13.86
N GLU A 417 -3.72 -32.28 -15.05
CA GLU A 417 -3.57 -33.03 -16.28
C GLU A 417 -2.09 -33.14 -16.68
N ARG A 418 -1.34 -32.04 -16.64
CA ARG A 418 0.09 -32.05 -16.98
C ARG A 418 0.89 -32.99 -16.08
N LEU A 419 0.62 -32.99 -14.76
CA LEU A 419 1.32 -33.86 -13.82
C LEU A 419 1.01 -35.36 -14.09
N ALA A 420 -0.24 -35.69 -14.40
CA ALA A 420 -0.63 -37.05 -14.76
C ALA A 420 0.11 -37.54 -16.02
N GLN A 421 0.10 -36.73 -17.09
CA GLN A 421 0.78 -37.08 -18.34
C GLN A 421 2.30 -37.13 -18.21
N SER A 422 2.89 -36.21 -17.43
CA SER A 422 4.34 -36.22 -17.21
C SER A 422 4.79 -37.42 -16.36
N ARG A 423 3.97 -37.91 -15.45
CA ARG A 423 4.25 -39.17 -14.71
C ARG A 423 4.21 -40.38 -15.61
N ASN A 424 3.25 -40.43 -16.55
CA ASN A 424 3.18 -41.50 -17.58
C ASN A 424 4.40 -41.46 -18.51
N ALA A 425 4.85 -40.25 -18.90
CA ALA A 425 6.05 -40.10 -19.74
C ALA A 425 7.31 -40.58 -18.97
N LEU A 426 7.45 -40.20 -17.69
CA LEU A 426 8.56 -40.62 -16.84
C LEU A 426 8.62 -42.15 -16.71
N GLU A 427 7.48 -42.81 -16.52
CA GLU A 427 7.45 -44.27 -16.41
C GLU A 427 7.85 -44.93 -17.72
N ALA A 428 7.36 -44.41 -18.87
CA ALA A 428 7.73 -44.92 -20.20
C ALA A 428 9.22 -44.71 -20.51
N SER A 429 9.77 -43.51 -20.19
CA SER A 429 11.19 -43.23 -20.43
C SER A 429 12.11 -44.04 -19.53
N ARG A 430 11.70 -44.34 -18.30
CA ARG A 430 12.42 -45.26 -17.40
C ARG A 430 12.54 -46.64 -17.99
N GLN A 431 11.40 -47.21 -18.44
CA GLN A 431 11.38 -48.54 -19.06
C GLN A 431 12.20 -48.57 -20.36
N ALA A 432 12.11 -47.52 -21.18
CA ALA A 432 12.89 -47.40 -22.41
C ALA A 432 14.40 -47.35 -22.11
N HIS A 433 14.83 -46.62 -21.10
CA HIS A 433 16.23 -46.59 -20.65
C HIS A 433 16.71 -47.95 -20.19
N ASP A 434 15.93 -48.65 -19.34
CA ASP A 434 16.31 -49.99 -18.85
C ASP A 434 16.47 -50.99 -19.97
N ILE A 435 15.56 -50.97 -20.97
CA ILE A 435 15.64 -51.81 -22.18
C ILE A 435 16.86 -51.43 -23.02
N ALA A 436 17.15 -50.12 -23.21
CA ALA A 436 18.29 -49.67 -23.99
C ALA A 436 19.61 -50.15 -23.36
N VAL A 437 19.75 -50.02 -22.03
CA VAL A 437 20.92 -50.51 -21.27
C VAL A 437 21.08 -52.02 -21.40
N LEU A 438 19.96 -52.79 -21.26
CA LEU A 438 20.00 -54.26 -21.38
C LEU A 438 20.43 -54.69 -22.79
N ARG A 439 19.85 -54.09 -23.85
CA ARG A 439 20.23 -54.38 -25.25
C ARG A 439 21.68 -54.03 -25.55
N TYR A 440 22.15 -52.89 -25.04
CA TYR A 440 23.53 -52.46 -25.20
C TYR A 440 24.52 -53.42 -24.50
N ARG A 441 24.22 -53.86 -23.28
CA ARG A 441 24.99 -54.90 -22.60
C ARG A 441 25.08 -56.21 -23.41
N GLY A 442 23.98 -56.59 -24.04
CA GLY A 442 23.91 -57.77 -24.93
C GLY A 442 24.52 -57.58 -26.33
N GLY A 443 25.05 -56.39 -26.63
CA GLY A 443 25.62 -56.11 -27.98
C GLY A 443 24.58 -55.91 -29.07
N LEU A 444 23.30 -55.70 -28.73
CA LEU A 444 22.16 -55.57 -29.64
C LEU A 444 21.77 -54.13 -29.97
N SER A 445 22.44 -53.14 -29.40
CA SER A 445 22.25 -51.73 -29.67
C SER A 445 23.54 -50.95 -29.48
N THR A 446 23.55 -49.65 -29.90
CA THR A 446 24.71 -48.76 -29.78
C THR A 446 24.67 -47.99 -28.48
N TYR A 447 25.82 -47.38 -28.06
CA TYR A 447 25.85 -46.46 -26.97
C TYR A 447 24.95 -45.22 -27.20
N LEU A 448 24.78 -44.79 -28.44
CA LEU A 448 23.92 -43.68 -28.79
C LEU A 448 22.44 -43.93 -28.40
N ASP A 449 21.97 -45.18 -28.53
CA ASP A 449 20.61 -45.57 -28.11
C ASP A 449 20.45 -45.42 -26.60
N VAL A 450 21.45 -45.85 -25.81
CA VAL A 450 21.46 -45.68 -24.36
C VAL A 450 21.46 -44.18 -23.98
N LEU A 451 22.34 -43.40 -24.61
CA LEU A 451 22.47 -41.98 -24.38
C LEU A 451 21.15 -41.21 -24.63
N THR A 452 20.47 -41.56 -25.74
CA THR A 452 19.18 -40.95 -26.11
C THR A 452 18.08 -41.27 -25.08
N ALA A 453 18.00 -42.53 -24.65
CA ALA A 453 17.02 -42.94 -23.63
C ALA A 453 17.31 -42.35 -22.27
N GLU A 454 18.58 -42.22 -21.93
CA GLU A 454 19.05 -41.60 -20.67
C GLU A 454 18.73 -40.08 -20.63
N ASP A 455 18.96 -39.37 -21.74
CA ASP A 455 18.62 -37.93 -21.83
C ASP A 455 17.10 -37.72 -21.69
N ALA A 456 16.26 -38.58 -22.31
CA ALA A 456 14.82 -38.51 -22.14
C ALA A 456 14.39 -38.77 -20.70
N LEU A 457 14.93 -39.81 -20.04
CA LEU A 457 14.64 -40.13 -18.65
C LEU A 457 14.99 -38.97 -17.70
N ILE A 458 16.17 -38.36 -17.84
CA ILE A 458 16.63 -37.22 -17.03
C ILE A 458 15.71 -36.01 -17.25
N ALA A 459 15.30 -35.73 -18.48
CA ALA A 459 14.39 -34.64 -18.81
C ALA A 459 13.01 -34.83 -18.16
N ASP A 460 12.45 -36.03 -18.23
CA ASP A 460 11.15 -36.35 -17.64
C ASP A 460 11.18 -36.34 -16.10
N GLN A 461 12.27 -36.81 -15.48
CA GLN A 461 12.47 -36.70 -14.03
C GLN A 461 12.42 -35.25 -13.57
N ARG A 462 13.14 -34.35 -14.25
CA ARG A 462 13.14 -32.91 -13.93
C ARG A 462 11.74 -32.31 -14.13
N THR A 463 11.06 -32.67 -15.22
CA THR A 463 9.70 -32.16 -15.50
C THR A 463 8.71 -32.56 -14.39
N VAL A 464 8.76 -33.79 -13.90
CA VAL A 464 7.88 -34.26 -12.81
C VAL A 464 8.23 -33.54 -11.51
N ALA A 465 9.52 -33.35 -11.19
CA ALA A 465 9.97 -32.63 -10.00
C ALA A 465 9.47 -31.18 -10.00
N ASP A 466 9.60 -30.49 -11.15
CA ASP A 466 9.08 -29.12 -11.32
C ASP A 466 7.56 -29.04 -11.14
N LEU A 467 6.80 -29.94 -11.74
CA LEU A 467 5.34 -29.94 -11.64
C LEU A 467 4.83 -30.30 -10.24
N GLN A 468 5.53 -31.14 -9.49
CA GLN A 468 5.14 -31.49 -8.11
C GLN A 468 5.23 -30.31 -7.15
N THR A 469 6.26 -29.48 -7.27
CA THR A 469 6.45 -28.31 -6.41
C THR A 469 5.63 -27.11 -6.90
N ARG A 470 5.29 -27.04 -8.19
CA ARG A 470 4.46 -26.00 -8.77
C ARG A 470 3.06 -25.93 -8.13
N ALA A 471 2.49 -27.05 -7.67
CA ALA A 471 1.19 -27.10 -7.00
C ALA A 471 1.16 -26.17 -5.78
N PHE A 472 2.18 -26.25 -4.94
CA PHE A 472 2.31 -25.39 -3.74
C PHE A 472 2.44 -23.91 -4.12
N ARG A 473 3.28 -23.57 -5.11
CA ARG A 473 3.44 -22.19 -5.56
C ARG A 473 2.16 -21.60 -6.11
N LEU A 474 1.37 -22.38 -6.86
CA LEU A 474 0.07 -21.95 -7.37
C LEU A 474 -0.94 -21.71 -6.24
N ASP A 475 -0.90 -22.53 -5.20
CA ASP A 475 -1.76 -22.38 -4.04
C ASP A 475 -1.43 -21.11 -3.24
N ILE A 476 -0.13 -20.80 -3.06
CA ILE A 476 0.31 -19.54 -2.46
C ILE A 476 -0.15 -18.34 -3.30
N ALA A 477 0.04 -18.41 -4.62
CA ALA A 477 -0.40 -17.35 -5.54
C ALA A 477 -1.92 -17.13 -5.48
N LEU A 478 -2.69 -18.21 -5.39
CA LEU A 478 -4.14 -18.17 -5.20
C LEU A 478 -4.50 -17.56 -3.83
N THR A 479 -3.87 -17.99 -2.76
CA THR A 479 -4.07 -17.42 -1.42
C THR A 479 -3.80 -15.92 -1.40
N ARG A 480 -2.73 -15.47 -2.04
CA ARG A 480 -2.42 -14.04 -2.22
C ARG A 480 -3.53 -13.34 -3.02
N ALA A 481 -3.93 -13.91 -4.15
CA ALA A 481 -4.97 -13.34 -5.01
C ALA A 481 -6.33 -13.22 -4.32
N LEU A 482 -6.62 -14.12 -3.36
CA LEU A 482 -7.80 -14.11 -2.52
C LEU A 482 -7.68 -13.20 -1.27
N GLY A 483 -6.51 -12.58 -1.05
CA GLY A 483 -6.28 -11.63 0.04
C GLY A 483 -5.81 -12.25 1.36
N GLY A 484 -5.41 -13.54 1.38
CA GLY A 484 -4.71 -14.18 2.51
C GLY A 484 -5.44 -14.15 3.84
N GLY A 485 -6.77 -14.09 3.84
CA GLY A 485 -7.58 -14.06 5.07
C GLY A 485 -7.90 -12.65 5.60
N PHE A 486 -7.50 -11.59 4.90
CA PHE A 486 -7.91 -10.22 5.23
C PHE A 486 -9.44 -10.07 5.15
N GLN A 487 -10.03 -9.35 6.09
CA GLN A 487 -11.43 -8.92 6.09
C GLN A 487 -11.46 -7.43 6.41
N SER A 488 -12.07 -6.63 5.53
CA SER A 488 -12.31 -5.23 5.84
C SER A 488 -13.34 -5.14 6.98
N VAL A 489 -13.01 -4.37 7.99
CA VAL A 489 -13.92 -4.00 9.08
C VAL A 489 -14.95 -3.00 8.57
#